data_e4144eecc343d429eb1c7f87fa70e2be
#
_entry.id   e4144eecc343d429eb1c7f87fa70e2be
#
_cell.length_a   1.000
_cell.length_b   1.000
_cell.length_c   1.000
_cell.angle_alpha   90.00
_cell.angle_beta   90.00
_cell.angle_gamma   90.00
#
_symmetry.space_group_name_H-M   'P 1'
#
loop_
_entity.id
_entity.type
_entity.pdbx_description
1 polymer ?
#
loop_
_entity_poly.entity_id
_entity_poly.type
_entity_poly.pdbx_seq_one_letter_code
_entity_poly.pdbx_strand_id
1 'polypeptide(L)'
;GMQQRVAIARALAYRPSMLLMDEPYASVDAQTRESLEDMLLDVWERRNKTVLFVTHDIDESVYLADRVLVLSKGPSHVIADLTVDIARPRDQIDTKAEPKFVELRAEVARLIRDAGSDPT
;
A
#
# COMPACT_ATOMS: atom_id res chain seq x y z
N GLY A 1 -2.21 -1.25 18.25
CA GLY A 1 -3.52 -0.73 18.47
C GLY A 1 -3.64 0.74 18.07
N MET A 2 -4.80 1.28 18.34
CA MET A 2 -5.09 2.66 17.94
C MET A 2 -4.16 3.69 18.60
N GLN A 3 -3.81 3.49 19.87
CA GLN A 3 -2.88 4.36 20.58
C GLN A 3 -1.49 4.32 19.97
N GLN A 4 -1.05 3.13 19.57
CA GLN A 4 0.24 2.95 18.92
C GLN A 4 0.27 3.67 17.56
N ARG A 5 -0.79 3.59 16.81
CA ARG A 5 -0.92 4.28 15.53
C ARG A 5 -0.87 5.80 15.69
N VAL A 6 -1.55 6.31 16.71
CA VAL A 6 -1.53 7.74 17.02
C VAL A 6 -0.12 8.21 17.40
N ALA A 7 0.59 7.41 18.21
CA ALA A 7 1.96 7.73 18.61
C ALA A 7 2.90 7.78 17.41
N ILE A 8 2.79 6.81 16.50
CA ILE A 8 3.58 6.78 15.27
C ILE A 8 3.25 7.99 14.40
N ALA A 9 1.98 8.30 14.22
CA ALA A 9 1.55 9.44 13.44
C ALA A 9 2.09 10.75 14.00
N ARG A 10 2.10 10.91 15.33
CA ARG A 10 2.67 12.10 15.98
C ARG A 10 4.16 12.21 15.73
N ALA A 11 4.88 11.09 15.86
CA ALA A 11 6.33 11.09 15.61
C ALA A 11 6.65 11.50 14.19
N LEU A 12 5.84 11.06 13.22
CA LEU A 12 6.02 11.39 11.82
C LEU A 12 5.56 12.79 11.47
N ALA A 13 4.67 13.39 12.26
CA ALA A 13 4.23 14.76 12.05
C ALA A 13 5.38 15.77 12.19
N TYR A 14 6.42 15.42 12.93
CA TYR A 14 7.63 16.22 13.04
C TYR A 14 8.53 16.11 11.79
N ARG A 15 8.19 15.20 10.87
CA ARG A 15 8.89 15.05 9.59
C ARG A 15 7.89 15.32 8.47
N PRO A 16 7.71 16.60 8.08
CA PRO A 16 6.65 16.96 7.14
C PRO A 16 6.80 16.35 5.75
N SER A 17 7.96 15.75 5.42
CA SER A 17 8.18 15.10 4.14
C SER A 17 7.72 13.62 4.12
N MET A 18 7.30 13.05 5.26
CA MET A 18 6.91 11.66 5.34
C MET A 18 5.59 11.49 6.08
N LEU A 19 4.74 10.60 5.57
CA LEU A 19 3.46 10.25 6.19
C LEU A 19 3.38 8.73 6.31
N LEU A 20 3.06 8.25 7.51
CA LEU A 20 2.79 6.82 7.73
C LEU A 20 1.30 6.60 7.88
N MET A 21 0.76 5.65 7.09
CA MET A 21 -0.63 5.22 7.20
C MET A 21 -0.66 3.72 7.40
N ASP A 22 -1.23 3.28 8.53
CA ASP A 22 -1.27 1.87 8.92
C ASP A 22 -2.69 1.34 8.81
N GLU A 23 -2.98 0.64 7.71
CA GLU A 23 -4.28 0.06 7.38
C GLU A 23 -5.45 1.03 7.58
N PRO A 24 -5.34 2.25 7.02
CA PRO A 24 -6.31 3.30 7.35
C PRO A 24 -7.73 3.00 6.86
N TYR A 25 -7.87 2.13 5.85
CA TYR A 25 -9.17 1.86 5.24
C TYR A 25 -9.65 0.42 5.47
N ALA A 26 -9.06 -0.29 6.44
CA ALA A 26 -9.34 -1.70 6.65
C ALA A 26 -10.81 -2.01 7.00
N SER A 27 -11.48 -1.10 7.69
CA SER A 27 -12.87 -1.32 8.13
C SER A 27 -13.89 -0.55 7.29
N VAL A 28 -13.46 0.02 6.17
CA VAL A 28 -14.32 0.84 5.32
C VAL A 28 -14.85 -0.02 4.15
N ASP A 29 -16.10 0.22 3.75
CA ASP A 29 -16.69 -0.49 2.60
C ASP A 29 -15.92 -0.19 1.30
N ALA A 30 -16.08 -1.06 0.30
CA ALA A 30 -15.28 -1.00 -0.92
C ALA A 30 -15.41 0.32 -1.67
N GLN A 31 -16.62 0.84 -1.81
CA GLN A 31 -16.85 2.06 -2.58
C GLN A 31 -16.25 3.28 -1.89
N THR A 32 -16.42 3.38 -0.57
CA THR A 32 -15.82 4.45 0.22
C THR A 32 -14.30 4.34 0.21
N ARG A 33 -13.78 3.11 0.27
CA ARG A 33 -12.33 2.87 0.21
C ARG A 33 -11.74 3.41 -1.09
N GLU A 34 -12.37 3.14 -2.23
CA GLU A 34 -11.89 3.64 -3.51
C GLU A 34 -11.85 5.17 -3.54
N SER A 35 -12.87 5.82 -3.00
CA SER A 35 -12.90 7.28 -2.91
C SER A 35 -11.76 7.81 -2.04
N LEU A 36 -11.48 7.17 -0.92
CA LEU A 36 -10.41 7.57 -0.02
C LEU A 36 -9.03 7.32 -0.64
N GLU A 37 -8.86 6.22 -1.36
CA GLU A 37 -7.63 5.94 -2.09
C GLU A 37 -7.33 7.04 -3.11
N ASP A 38 -8.34 7.43 -3.88
CA ASP A 38 -8.18 8.47 -4.90
C ASP A 38 -7.90 9.83 -4.27
N MET A 39 -8.52 10.13 -3.14
CA MET A 39 -8.25 11.34 -2.38
C MET A 39 -6.81 11.37 -1.89
N LEU A 40 -6.29 10.25 -1.40
CA LEU A 40 -4.90 10.15 -0.97
C LEU A 40 -3.94 10.38 -2.12
N LEU A 41 -4.20 9.79 -3.28
CA LEU A 41 -3.37 10.00 -4.46
C LEU A 41 -3.34 11.46 -4.88
N ASP A 42 -4.49 12.13 -4.85
CA ASP A 42 -4.58 13.55 -5.19
C ASP A 42 -3.76 14.41 -4.24
N VAL A 43 -3.85 14.16 -2.94
CA VAL A 43 -3.08 14.88 -1.93
C VAL A 43 -1.58 14.60 -2.10
N TRP A 44 -1.22 13.35 -2.33
CA TRP A 44 0.17 12.95 -2.51
C TRP A 44 0.80 13.65 -3.71
N GLU A 45 0.11 13.70 -4.84
CA GLU A 45 0.60 14.36 -6.05
C GLU A 45 0.82 15.85 -5.83
N ARG A 46 -0.07 16.51 -5.09
CA ARG A 46 0.02 17.94 -4.83
C ARG A 46 1.13 18.30 -3.85
N ARG A 47 1.38 17.45 -2.87
CA ARG A 47 2.28 17.77 -1.76
C ARG A 47 3.67 17.17 -1.91
N ASN A 48 3.84 16.26 -2.84
CA ASN A 48 5.12 15.60 -3.12
C ASN A 48 5.78 15.05 -1.85
N LYS A 49 4.99 14.36 -1.01
CA LYS A 49 5.47 13.76 0.22
C LYS A 49 5.72 12.28 0.02
N THR A 50 6.62 11.72 0.83
CA THR A 50 6.78 10.27 0.90
C THR A 50 5.68 9.70 1.78
N VAL A 51 4.95 8.70 1.27
CA VAL A 51 3.91 8.02 2.02
C VAL A 51 4.30 6.56 2.19
N LEU A 52 4.32 6.09 3.43
CA LEU A 52 4.45 4.68 3.74
C LEU A 52 3.07 4.17 4.13
N PHE A 53 2.52 3.30 3.28
CA PHE A 53 1.15 2.82 3.42
C PHE A 53 1.18 1.32 3.72
N VAL A 54 0.68 0.94 4.89
CA VAL A 54 0.63 -0.47 5.31
C VAL A 54 -0.78 -1.00 5.08
N THR A 55 -0.89 -2.11 4.35
CA THR A 55 -2.19 -2.70 4.04
C THR A 55 -2.07 -4.20 3.82
N HIS A 56 -3.14 -4.94 4.11
CA HIS A 56 -3.28 -6.35 3.73
C HIS A 56 -4.00 -6.52 2.40
N ASP A 57 -4.52 -5.46 1.84
CA ASP A 57 -5.22 -5.50 0.56
C ASP A 57 -4.22 -5.37 -0.58
N ILE A 58 -4.07 -6.46 -1.34
CA ILE A 58 -3.08 -6.51 -2.43
C ILE A 58 -3.40 -5.50 -3.52
N ASP A 59 -4.65 -5.41 -3.94
CA ASP A 59 -5.07 -4.47 -4.98
C ASP A 59 -4.77 -3.03 -4.57
N GLU A 60 -5.03 -2.69 -3.32
CA GLU A 60 -4.74 -1.38 -2.77
C GLU A 60 -3.26 -1.06 -2.84
N SER A 61 -2.40 -2.02 -2.47
CA SER A 61 -0.96 -1.81 -2.47
C SER A 61 -0.44 -1.50 -3.87
N VAL A 62 -0.88 -2.25 -4.87
CA VAL A 62 -0.44 -2.04 -6.26
C VAL A 62 -1.05 -0.77 -6.85
N TYR A 63 -2.31 -0.48 -6.50
CA TYR A 63 -2.99 0.69 -7.02
C TYR A 63 -2.37 2.01 -6.55
N LEU A 64 -1.97 2.07 -5.28
CA LEU A 64 -1.47 3.31 -4.68
C LEU A 64 0.02 3.53 -4.90
N ALA A 65 0.83 2.49 -4.91
CA ALA A 65 2.26 2.59 -4.67
C ALA A 65 3.11 2.81 -5.93
N ASP A 66 4.30 3.35 -5.71
CA ASP A 66 5.41 3.29 -6.66
C ASP A 66 6.28 2.07 -6.41
N ARG A 67 6.32 1.61 -5.15
CA ARG A 67 7.04 0.40 -4.73
C ARG A 67 6.19 -0.36 -3.74
N VAL A 68 6.19 -1.68 -3.87
CA VAL A 68 5.53 -2.57 -2.92
C VAL A 68 6.58 -3.43 -2.23
N LEU A 69 6.62 -3.33 -0.92
CA LEU A 69 7.49 -4.18 -0.10
C LEU A 69 6.64 -5.29 0.49
N VAL A 70 7.02 -6.53 0.22
CA VAL A 70 6.33 -7.69 0.80
C VAL A 70 7.11 -8.15 2.01
N LEU A 71 6.42 -8.28 3.14
CA LEU A 71 7.04 -8.65 4.40
C LEU A 71 6.71 -10.09 4.76
N SER A 72 7.68 -10.77 5.37
CA SER A 72 7.45 -12.11 5.91
C SER A 72 6.57 -12.03 7.16
N LYS A 73 6.03 -13.17 7.57
CA LYS A 73 5.43 -13.28 8.91
C LYS A 73 6.55 -13.20 9.95
N GLY A 74 6.22 -12.71 11.13
CA GLY A 74 7.19 -12.37 12.17
C GLY A 74 8.22 -13.43 12.54
N PRO A 75 9.46 -13.02 12.88
CA PRO A 75 9.90 -11.64 12.87
C PRO A 75 9.96 -11.12 11.44
N SER A 76 9.41 -9.93 11.24
CA SER A 76 9.24 -9.39 9.90
C SER A 76 10.55 -8.99 9.24
N HIS A 77 10.71 -9.38 7.99
CA HIS A 77 11.78 -8.88 7.13
C HIS A 77 11.24 -8.73 5.71
N VAL A 78 11.90 -7.93 4.91
CA VAL A 78 11.48 -7.71 3.53
C VAL A 78 11.88 -8.91 2.68
N ILE A 79 10.91 -9.58 2.09
CA ILE A 79 11.16 -10.72 1.21
C ILE A 79 11.12 -10.34 -0.26
N ALA A 80 10.54 -9.19 -0.59
CA ALA A 80 10.51 -8.68 -1.96
C ALA A 80 10.31 -7.18 -1.98
N ASP A 81 10.88 -6.53 -2.98
CA ASP A 81 10.79 -5.10 -3.23
C ASP A 81 10.47 -4.94 -4.71
N LEU A 82 9.20 -4.65 -5.00
CA LEU A 82 8.71 -4.61 -6.38
C LEU A 82 8.47 -3.17 -6.81
N THR A 83 8.99 -2.81 -7.96
CA THR A 83 8.69 -1.52 -8.58
C THR A 83 7.36 -1.62 -9.29
N VAL A 84 6.47 -0.66 -9.04
CA VAL A 84 5.18 -0.58 -9.71
C VAL A 84 5.31 0.37 -10.89
N ASP A 85 5.64 -0.19 -12.04
CA ASP A 85 5.83 0.56 -13.28
C ASP A 85 4.49 0.69 -14.02
N ILE A 86 3.61 1.48 -13.44
CA ILE A 86 2.28 1.76 -13.98
C ILE A 86 2.10 3.27 -14.04
N ALA A 87 1.66 3.76 -15.20
CA ALA A 87 1.53 5.19 -15.43
C ALA A 87 0.55 5.86 -14.46
N ARG A 88 0.85 7.09 -14.12
CA ARG A 88 -0.06 7.97 -13.37
C ARG A 88 -0.63 9.02 -14.33
N PRO A 89 -1.80 9.57 -14.06
CA PRO A 89 -2.66 9.31 -12.91
C PRO A 89 -3.32 7.93 -12.99
N ARG A 90 -3.67 7.39 -11.84
CA ARG A 90 -4.30 6.06 -11.75
C ARG A 90 -5.80 6.17 -11.65
N ASP A 91 -6.50 5.22 -12.27
CA ASP A 91 -7.95 5.16 -12.31
C ASP A 91 -8.41 3.79 -11.78
N GLN A 92 -9.44 3.80 -10.94
CA GLN A 92 -9.91 2.58 -10.27
C GLN A 92 -10.30 1.47 -11.25
N ILE A 93 -10.80 1.83 -12.42
CA ILE A 93 -11.24 0.85 -13.41
C ILE A 93 -10.12 0.55 -14.40
N ASP A 94 -9.62 1.60 -15.07
CA ASP A 94 -8.70 1.43 -16.19
C ASP A 94 -7.32 0.93 -15.75
N THR A 95 -6.80 1.45 -14.63
CA THR A 95 -5.50 1.01 -14.13
C THR A 95 -5.55 -0.47 -13.72
N LYS A 96 -6.61 -0.88 -13.03
CA LYS A 96 -6.77 -2.26 -12.58
C LYS A 96 -7.00 -3.23 -13.72
N ALA A 97 -7.37 -2.75 -14.90
CA ALA A 97 -7.53 -3.56 -16.10
C ALA A 97 -6.24 -3.73 -16.90
N GLU A 98 -5.20 -2.96 -16.58
CA GLU A 98 -3.93 -3.06 -17.30
C GLU A 98 -3.22 -4.38 -17.02
N PRO A 99 -2.57 -4.99 -18.06
CA PRO A 99 -1.82 -6.24 -17.86
C PRO A 99 -0.76 -6.15 -16.76
N LYS A 100 -0.05 -5.02 -16.67
CA LYS A 100 0.97 -4.83 -15.64
C LYS A 100 0.38 -4.87 -14.22
N PHE A 101 -0.81 -4.31 -14.04
CA PHE A 101 -1.49 -4.37 -12.75
C PHE A 101 -1.83 -5.81 -12.39
N VAL A 102 -2.41 -6.55 -13.33
CA VAL A 102 -2.81 -7.95 -13.12
C VAL A 102 -1.59 -8.80 -12.80
N GLU A 103 -0.47 -8.60 -13.50
CA GLU A 103 0.77 -9.33 -13.25
C GLU A 103 1.35 -9.04 -11.88
N LEU A 104 1.42 -7.78 -11.51
CA LEU A 104 1.95 -7.37 -10.19
C LEU A 104 1.08 -7.89 -9.05
N ARG A 105 -0.24 -7.78 -9.21
CA ARG A 105 -1.17 -8.31 -8.23
C ARG A 105 -0.96 -9.81 -8.00
N ALA A 106 -0.82 -10.55 -9.08
CA ALA A 106 -0.59 -11.99 -9.02
C ALA A 106 0.76 -12.32 -8.39
N GLU A 107 1.81 -11.56 -8.71
CA GLU A 107 3.14 -11.76 -8.14
C GLU A 107 3.14 -11.51 -6.62
N VAL A 108 2.53 -10.42 -6.19
CA VAL A 108 2.41 -10.12 -4.75
C VAL A 108 1.63 -11.21 -4.04
N ALA A 109 0.51 -11.66 -4.63
CA ALA A 109 -0.31 -12.73 -4.06
C ALA A 109 0.49 -14.02 -3.89
N ARG A 110 1.29 -14.39 -4.89
CA ARG A 110 2.13 -15.59 -4.81
C ARG A 110 3.20 -15.47 -3.74
N LEU A 111 3.84 -14.31 -3.64
CA LEU A 111 4.87 -14.06 -2.62
C LEU A 111 4.29 -14.16 -1.21
N ILE A 112 3.11 -13.60 -0.99
CA ILE A 112 2.44 -13.67 0.30
C ILE A 112 2.05 -15.11 0.62
N ARG A 113 1.48 -15.83 -0.35
CA ARG A 113 1.11 -17.23 -0.17
C ARG A 113 2.31 -18.09 0.18
N ASP A 114 3.41 -17.91 -0.52
CA ASP A 114 4.62 -18.72 -0.32
C ASP A 114 5.26 -18.41 1.03
N ALA A 115 5.26 -17.15 1.44
CA ALA A 115 5.75 -16.75 2.75
C ALA A 115 4.90 -17.36 3.87
N GLY A 116 3.58 -17.42 3.65
CA GLY A 116 2.65 -17.99 4.62
C GLY A 116 2.73 -19.50 4.75
N SER A 117 3.20 -20.19 3.71
CA SER A 117 3.33 -21.66 3.71
C SER A 117 4.72 -22.13 4.13
N ASP A 118 5.66 -21.23 4.35
CA ASP A 118 7.00 -21.55 4.80
C ASP A 118 6.94 -22.13 6.22
N PRO A 119 7.43 -23.37 6.44
CA PRO A 119 7.38 -24.00 7.74
C PRO A 119 8.30 -23.35 8.79
N THR A 120 9.23 -22.51 8.37
CA THR A 120 10.05 -21.77 9.29
C THR A 120 9.38 -20.44 9.63
#